data_64d8ca7955eb31112592b761ee3f7ecc
#
_entry.id   64d8ca7955eb31112592b761ee3f7ecc
#
_cell.length_a   1.000
_cell.length_b   1.000
_cell.length_c   1.000
_cell.angle_alpha   90.00
_cell.angle_beta   90.00
_cell.angle_gamma   90.00
#
_symmetry.space_group_name_H-M   'P 1'
#
loop_
_entity.id
_entity.type
_entity.pdbx_description
1 polymer ?
#
loop_
_entity_poly.entity_id
_entity_poly.type
_entity_poly.pdbx_seq_one_letter_code
_entity_poly.pdbx_strand_id
1 'polypeptide(L)'
;MRRFRQFYLIFPNCGAVRHSLSWTIIRTLLPIKEENKRNYYINLCIKNNMSHRKLKQVIKDNSYERLLNKPEKIDIVIPSNVPSITDNLKNPIIIKSGKNKIKSEKELEKIIYLQLNDFFSQLGSGFTWVGNQYKISVDGNDYYIDMLLYNIIYNCYVVVELKLRRLKKEDKAQVEFYMDLIDKYRKEPNVKNTIGIIITKEQDKFVANYVKSDKLIPLTYEIK
;
A
#
# COMPACT_ATOMS: atom_id res chain seq x y z
N MET A 1 -11.20 38.79 -23.91
CA MET A 1 -12.25 39.18 -22.94
C MET A 1 -13.25 38.07 -22.60
N ARG A 2 -13.73 37.20 -23.50
CA ARG A 2 -14.72 36.14 -23.22
C ARG A 2 -14.35 35.19 -22.05
N ARG A 3 -13.10 34.75 -21.92
CA ARG A 3 -12.67 33.79 -20.92
C ARG A 3 -12.59 34.34 -19.48
N PHE A 4 -12.27 35.59 -19.28
CA PHE A 4 -12.29 36.24 -17.99
C PHE A 4 -13.71 36.42 -17.46
N ARG A 5 -14.65 36.81 -18.31
CA ARG A 5 -16.07 36.87 -17.95
C ARG A 5 -16.62 35.50 -17.57
N GLN A 6 -16.26 34.45 -18.31
CA GLN A 6 -16.64 33.07 -18.01
C GLN A 6 -16.06 32.61 -16.66
N PHE A 7 -14.82 32.98 -16.34
CA PHE A 7 -14.20 32.69 -15.07
C PHE A 7 -14.96 33.29 -13.89
N TYR A 8 -15.34 34.56 -13.95
CA TYR A 8 -16.10 35.24 -12.89
C TYR A 8 -17.50 34.63 -12.69
N LEU A 9 -18.14 34.21 -13.78
CA LEU A 9 -19.44 33.56 -13.71
C LEU A 9 -19.41 32.18 -13.04
N ILE A 10 -18.32 31.43 -13.29
CA ILE A 10 -18.13 30.07 -12.78
C ILE A 10 -17.56 30.06 -11.35
N PHE A 11 -16.74 31.03 -11.01
CA PHE A 11 -16.04 31.14 -9.73
C PHE A 11 -16.31 32.52 -9.08
N PRO A 12 -17.52 32.79 -8.59
CA PRO A 12 -17.85 34.10 -8.00
C PRO A 12 -17.00 34.39 -6.75
N ASN A 13 -16.61 33.38 -5.98
CA ASN A 13 -15.72 33.48 -4.81
C ASN A 13 -14.29 33.01 -5.14
N CYS A 14 -13.65 33.61 -6.12
CA CYS A 14 -12.43 33.15 -6.74
C CYS A 14 -11.12 33.21 -5.90
N GLY A 15 -11.16 33.71 -4.66
CA GLY A 15 -9.94 33.88 -3.84
C GLY A 15 -9.15 32.59 -3.66
N ALA A 16 -9.77 31.53 -3.14
CA ALA A 16 -9.12 30.25 -2.85
C ALA A 16 -8.60 29.54 -4.13
N VAL A 17 -9.35 29.59 -5.23
CA VAL A 17 -8.99 28.92 -6.49
C VAL A 17 -7.79 29.64 -7.15
N ARG A 18 -7.71 30.96 -7.07
CA ARG A 18 -6.62 31.77 -7.61
C ARG A 18 -5.27 31.50 -6.93
N HIS A 19 -5.29 31.28 -5.61
CA HIS A 19 -4.09 31.00 -4.85
C HIS A 19 -3.55 29.57 -5.05
N SER A 20 -4.44 28.63 -5.41
CA SER A 20 -4.10 27.20 -5.46
C SER A 20 -3.81 26.68 -6.87
N LEU A 21 -4.28 27.34 -7.94
CA LEU A 21 -4.16 26.86 -9.30
C LEU A 21 -3.63 27.92 -10.27
N SER A 22 -2.73 27.52 -11.17
CA SER A 22 -2.25 28.40 -12.24
C SER A 22 -3.36 28.76 -13.24
N TRP A 23 -3.28 29.94 -13.88
CA TRP A 23 -4.23 30.36 -14.90
C TRP A 23 -4.38 29.36 -16.05
N THR A 24 -3.30 28.66 -16.40
CA THR A 24 -3.29 27.62 -17.44
C THR A 24 -4.16 26.43 -17.08
N ILE A 25 -4.18 26.02 -15.82
CA ILE A 25 -5.04 24.96 -15.29
C ILE A 25 -6.49 25.44 -15.28
N ILE A 26 -6.76 26.64 -14.73
CA ILE A 26 -8.10 27.23 -14.68
C ILE A 26 -8.69 27.30 -16.10
N ARG A 27 -7.92 27.80 -17.08
CA ARG A 27 -8.36 27.91 -18.48
C ARG A 27 -8.74 26.55 -19.11
N THR A 28 -8.13 25.46 -18.65
CA THR A 28 -8.45 24.10 -19.12
C THR A 28 -9.74 23.57 -18.50
N LEU A 29 -10.07 24.02 -17.28
CA LEU A 29 -11.28 23.62 -16.56
C LEU A 29 -12.53 24.42 -16.94
N LEU A 30 -12.38 25.66 -17.45
CA LEU A 30 -13.50 26.52 -17.81
C LEU A 30 -14.49 25.91 -18.83
N PRO A 31 -14.08 25.11 -19.84
CA PRO A 31 -15.00 24.48 -20.79
C PRO A 31 -15.87 23.39 -20.16
N ILE A 32 -15.53 22.88 -18.99
CA ILE A 32 -16.29 21.83 -18.30
C ILE A 32 -17.53 22.46 -17.70
N LYS A 33 -18.71 22.19 -18.30
CA LYS A 33 -20.00 22.79 -17.91
C LYS A 33 -20.51 22.21 -16.59
N GLU A 34 -20.35 20.91 -16.41
CA GLU A 34 -20.80 20.18 -15.23
C GLU A 34 -19.96 20.56 -14.00
N GLU A 35 -20.63 21.07 -12.96
CA GLU A 35 -19.98 21.58 -11.76
C GLU A 35 -19.24 20.47 -11.00
N ASN A 36 -19.89 19.32 -10.78
CA ASN A 36 -19.29 18.19 -10.06
C ASN A 36 -18.03 17.68 -10.76
N LYS A 37 -18.07 17.53 -12.06
CA LYS A 37 -16.92 17.14 -12.89
C LYS A 37 -15.79 18.16 -12.79
N ARG A 38 -16.11 19.44 -12.87
CA ARG A 38 -15.13 20.51 -12.73
C ARG A 38 -14.50 20.52 -11.34
N ASN A 39 -15.29 20.40 -10.27
CA ASN A 39 -14.82 20.35 -8.88
C ASN A 39 -13.95 19.12 -8.62
N TYR A 40 -14.28 17.98 -9.21
CA TYR A 40 -13.44 16.79 -9.18
C TYR A 40 -12.02 17.06 -9.69
N TYR A 41 -11.90 17.67 -10.89
CA TYR A 41 -10.58 17.96 -11.46
C TYR A 41 -9.85 19.09 -10.72
N ILE A 42 -10.55 20.05 -10.14
CA ILE A 42 -9.96 21.08 -9.26
C ILE A 42 -9.29 20.40 -8.04
N ASN A 43 -10.04 19.58 -7.32
CA ASN A 43 -9.54 18.86 -6.14
C ASN A 43 -8.38 17.94 -6.49
N LEU A 44 -8.46 17.26 -7.62
CA LEU A 44 -7.38 16.40 -8.12
C LEU A 44 -6.09 17.19 -8.40
N CYS A 45 -6.21 18.39 -8.99
CA CYS A 45 -5.06 19.27 -9.23
C CYS A 45 -4.44 19.78 -7.96
N ILE A 46 -5.25 20.17 -6.97
CA ILE A 46 -4.76 20.68 -5.67
C ILE A 46 -4.07 19.55 -4.88
N LYS A 47 -4.77 18.40 -4.73
CA LYS A 47 -4.27 17.26 -3.96
C LYS A 47 -2.94 16.71 -4.50
N ASN A 48 -2.78 16.67 -5.82
CA ASN A 48 -1.62 16.04 -6.46
C ASN A 48 -0.63 17.04 -7.09
N ASN A 49 -0.81 18.34 -6.85
CA ASN A 49 0.01 19.41 -7.43
C ASN A 49 0.26 19.21 -8.95
N MET A 50 -0.83 18.95 -9.70
CA MET A 50 -0.75 18.51 -11.09
C MET A 50 -0.29 19.61 -12.04
N SER A 51 0.55 19.23 -13.00
CA SER A 51 0.88 20.09 -14.14
C SER A 51 -0.28 20.16 -15.15
N HIS A 52 -0.34 21.25 -15.90
CA HIS A 52 -1.33 21.44 -16.99
C HIS A 52 -1.34 20.27 -18.01
N ARG A 53 -0.18 19.71 -18.35
CA ARG A 53 -0.07 18.57 -19.29
C ARG A 53 -0.73 17.33 -18.70
N LYS A 54 -0.46 17.05 -17.43
CA LYS A 54 -1.04 15.92 -16.70
C LYS A 54 -2.57 16.05 -16.60
N LEU A 55 -3.08 17.26 -16.29
CA LEU A 55 -4.51 17.52 -16.23
C LEU A 55 -5.19 17.25 -17.58
N LYS A 56 -4.63 17.72 -18.70
CA LYS A 56 -5.19 17.44 -20.02
C LYS A 56 -5.28 15.95 -20.32
N GLN A 57 -4.25 15.18 -19.94
CA GLN A 57 -4.25 13.73 -20.12
C GLN A 57 -5.36 13.08 -19.30
N VAL A 58 -5.48 13.43 -18.02
CA VAL A 58 -6.48 12.88 -17.10
C VAL A 58 -7.92 13.20 -17.55
N ILE A 59 -8.16 14.41 -18.13
CA ILE A 59 -9.45 14.77 -18.74
C ILE A 59 -9.71 13.92 -19.98
N LYS A 60 -8.71 13.76 -20.87
CA LYS A 60 -8.81 12.93 -22.07
C LYS A 60 -9.11 11.47 -21.74
N ASP A 61 -8.55 10.97 -20.66
CA ASP A 61 -8.74 9.60 -20.17
C ASP A 61 -10.10 9.39 -19.48
N ASN A 62 -10.99 10.41 -19.48
CA ASN A 62 -12.33 10.37 -18.88
C ASN A 62 -12.33 9.84 -17.43
N SER A 63 -11.40 10.31 -16.60
CA SER A 63 -11.23 9.79 -15.25
C SER A 63 -12.43 10.06 -14.34
N TYR A 64 -13.18 11.15 -14.57
CA TYR A 64 -14.43 11.45 -13.87
C TYR A 64 -15.53 10.44 -14.23
N GLU A 65 -15.73 10.18 -15.53
CA GLU A 65 -16.70 9.20 -16.02
C GLU A 65 -16.40 7.79 -15.54
N ARG A 66 -15.12 7.43 -15.52
CA ARG A 66 -14.69 6.15 -14.93
C ARG A 66 -14.96 6.06 -13.43
N LEU A 67 -14.94 7.18 -12.71
CA LEU A 67 -15.30 7.22 -11.31
C LEU A 67 -16.81 7.02 -11.13
N LEU A 68 -17.64 7.64 -11.98
CA LEU A 68 -19.10 7.48 -11.96
C LEU A 68 -19.56 6.09 -12.42
N ASN A 69 -18.87 5.56 -13.44
CA ASN A 69 -19.12 4.22 -13.99
C ASN A 69 -18.38 3.12 -13.22
N LYS A 70 -17.73 3.44 -12.09
CA LYS A 70 -17.43 2.37 -11.15
C LYS A 70 -18.76 1.71 -10.82
N PRO A 71 -18.93 0.40 -11.11
CA PRO A 71 -20.10 -0.31 -10.63
C PRO A 71 -20.23 0.06 -9.16
N GLU A 72 -21.43 0.52 -8.77
CA GLU A 72 -21.79 0.66 -7.36
C GLU A 72 -21.13 -0.49 -6.65
N LYS A 73 -20.41 -0.16 -5.56
CA LYS A 73 -19.65 -1.14 -4.78
C LYS A 73 -20.19 -2.52 -5.10
N ILE A 74 -19.47 -3.27 -5.94
CA ILE A 74 -19.65 -4.70 -5.86
C ILE A 74 -19.32 -4.89 -4.38
N ASP A 75 -20.34 -5.04 -3.56
CA ASP A 75 -20.19 -5.74 -2.32
C ASP A 75 -19.57 -7.04 -2.79
N ILE A 76 -18.25 -7.07 -2.80
CA ILE A 76 -17.55 -8.33 -2.86
C ILE A 76 -18.09 -8.97 -1.60
N VAL A 77 -19.14 -9.77 -1.80
CA VAL A 77 -19.63 -10.70 -0.78
C VAL A 77 -18.39 -11.55 -0.56
N ILE A 78 -17.57 -11.10 0.38
CA ILE A 78 -16.47 -11.92 0.90
C ILE A 78 -17.26 -13.12 1.43
N PRO A 79 -17.14 -14.30 0.81
CA PRO A 79 -17.88 -15.45 1.28
C PRO A 79 -17.67 -15.50 2.79
N SER A 80 -18.72 -15.71 3.56
CA SER A 80 -18.65 -15.81 5.03
C SER A 80 -17.63 -16.86 5.53
N ASN A 81 -17.07 -17.63 4.61
CA ASN A 81 -16.02 -18.63 4.77
C ASN A 81 -14.69 -18.23 4.09
N VAL A 82 -14.30 -16.95 4.06
CA VAL A 82 -12.91 -16.63 3.68
C VAL A 82 -12.02 -17.23 4.77
N PRO A 83 -11.18 -18.23 4.44
CA PRO A 83 -10.23 -18.78 5.39
C PRO A 83 -9.40 -17.65 5.99
N SER A 84 -9.04 -17.76 7.25
CA SER A 84 -8.12 -16.77 7.85
C SER A 84 -6.88 -16.64 6.97
N ILE A 85 -6.29 -15.45 6.90
CA ILE A 85 -5.02 -15.27 6.17
C ILE A 85 -3.96 -16.28 6.63
N THR A 86 -4.05 -16.72 7.88
CA THR A 86 -3.17 -17.73 8.49
C THR A 86 -3.35 -19.12 7.93
N ASP A 87 -4.52 -19.48 7.42
CA ASP A 87 -4.85 -20.86 7.04
C ASP A 87 -4.19 -21.28 5.72
N ASN A 88 -3.81 -20.30 4.89
CA ASN A 88 -3.21 -20.55 3.58
C ASN A 88 -1.69 -20.34 3.56
N LEU A 89 -1.09 -19.89 4.66
CA LEU A 89 0.35 -19.67 4.75
C LEU A 89 1.10 -20.99 4.90
N LYS A 90 2.04 -21.24 4.00
CA LYS A 90 2.94 -22.39 4.14
C LYS A 90 3.99 -22.11 5.20
N ASN A 91 4.32 -23.12 5.98
CA ASN A 91 5.39 -23.07 6.97
C ASN A 91 6.09 -24.43 7.02
N PRO A 92 7.37 -24.56 6.67
CA PRO A 92 8.30 -23.46 6.31
C PRO A 92 8.08 -22.89 4.92
N ILE A 93 8.52 -21.65 4.71
CA ILE A 93 8.67 -21.02 3.40
C ILE A 93 9.93 -21.59 2.74
N ILE A 94 9.80 -22.12 1.53
CA ILE A 94 10.93 -22.66 0.78
C ILE A 94 11.56 -21.59 -0.09
N ILE A 95 12.85 -21.33 0.12
CA ILE A 95 13.63 -20.34 -0.63
C ILE A 95 14.66 -21.09 -1.46
N LYS A 96 14.53 -21.01 -2.79
CA LYS A 96 15.49 -21.61 -3.70
C LYS A 96 16.74 -20.73 -3.78
N SER A 97 17.88 -21.26 -3.38
CA SER A 97 19.14 -20.53 -3.44
C SER A 97 20.22 -21.46 -4.03
N GLY A 98 20.90 -21.02 -5.07
CA GLY A 98 22.09 -21.72 -5.57
C GLY A 98 23.30 -21.67 -4.61
N LYS A 99 23.12 -21.11 -3.40
CA LYS A 99 24.15 -20.96 -2.38
C LYS A 99 23.79 -21.77 -1.13
N ASN A 100 24.74 -22.50 -0.61
CA ASN A 100 24.55 -23.30 0.61
C ASN A 100 24.37 -22.45 1.88
N LYS A 101 24.65 -21.15 1.83
CA LYS A 101 24.57 -20.26 3.01
C LYS A 101 24.26 -18.82 2.58
N ILE A 102 23.22 -18.26 3.15
CA ILE A 102 22.89 -16.83 3.07
C ILE A 102 23.60 -16.10 4.22
N LYS A 103 24.30 -15.00 3.90
CA LYS A 103 25.20 -14.32 4.84
C LYS A 103 24.55 -13.10 5.53
N SER A 104 23.49 -12.52 4.94
CA SER A 104 22.83 -11.33 5.48
C SER A 104 21.33 -11.34 5.18
N GLU A 105 20.54 -10.64 6.03
CA GLU A 105 19.09 -10.43 5.82
C GLU A 105 18.85 -9.74 4.48
N LYS A 106 19.69 -8.79 4.10
CA LYS A 106 19.65 -8.13 2.79
C LYS A 106 19.88 -9.07 1.59
N GLU A 107 20.71 -10.10 1.75
CA GLU A 107 20.88 -11.15 0.73
C GLU A 107 19.64 -12.04 0.65
N LEU A 108 19.05 -12.41 1.79
CA LEU A 108 17.80 -13.15 1.87
C LEU A 108 16.65 -12.39 1.20
N GLU A 109 16.50 -11.11 1.52
CA GLU A 109 15.52 -10.22 0.90
C GLU A 109 15.67 -10.19 -0.64
N LYS A 110 16.92 -10.01 -1.12
CA LYS A 110 17.21 -10.00 -2.56
C LYS A 110 16.83 -11.32 -3.25
N ILE A 111 17.09 -12.45 -2.60
CA ILE A 111 16.73 -13.77 -3.15
C ILE A 111 15.21 -13.91 -3.22
N ILE A 112 14.49 -13.52 -2.18
CA ILE A 112 13.01 -13.52 -2.16
C ILE A 112 12.47 -12.60 -3.25
N TYR A 113 13.04 -11.40 -3.41
CA TYR A 113 12.64 -10.44 -4.45
C TYR A 113 12.78 -11.03 -5.86
N LEU A 114 13.84 -11.78 -6.13
CA LEU A 114 14.05 -12.44 -7.42
C LEU A 114 13.08 -13.62 -7.68
N GLN A 115 12.40 -14.11 -6.65
CA GLN A 115 11.49 -15.25 -6.69
C GLN A 115 10.08 -14.89 -6.15
N LEU A 116 9.62 -13.66 -6.37
CA LEU A 116 8.36 -13.17 -5.82
C LEU A 116 7.16 -14.05 -6.14
N ASN A 117 7.08 -14.61 -7.34
CA ASN A 117 5.99 -15.51 -7.72
C ASN A 117 5.96 -16.78 -6.85
N ASP A 118 7.13 -17.40 -6.63
CA ASP A 118 7.25 -18.57 -5.76
C ASP A 118 6.94 -18.21 -4.30
N PHE A 119 7.42 -17.06 -3.85
CA PHE A 119 7.15 -16.55 -2.52
C PHE A 119 5.66 -16.31 -2.28
N PHE A 120 4.99 -15.59 -3.19
CA PHE A 120 3.55 -15.33 -3.08
C PHE A 120 2.71 -16.61 -3.14
N SER A 121 3.11 -17.60 -3.97
CA SER A 121 2.42 -18.89 -4.02
C SER A 121 2.45 -19.65 -2.69
N GLN A 122 3.38 -19.33 -1.80
CA GLN A 122 3.53 -19.91 -0.47
C GLN A 122 2.82 -19.10 0.61
N LEU A 123 2.67 -17.77 0.40
CA LEU A 123 1.86 -16.94 1.26
C LEU A 123 0.35 -17.10 1.01
N GLY A 124 -0.04 -17.62 -0.16
CA GLY A 124 -1.44 -17.79 -0.55
C GLY A 124 -1.94 -16.69 -1.49
N SER A 125 -3.27 -16.57 -1.62
CA SER A 125 -3.90 -15.71 -2.60
C SER A 125 -3.98 -14.24 -2.16
N GLY A 126 -3.97 -13.34 -3.15
CA GLY A 126 -4.29 -11.93 -2.97
C GLY A 126 -3.11 -11.05 -2.55
N PHE A 127 -1.92 -11.59 -2.33
CA PHE A 127 -0.75 -10.78 -2.00
C PHE A 127 -0.24 -10.03 -3.23
N THR A 128 0.12 -8.78 -3.05
CA THR A 128 0.76 -7.93 -4.04
C THR A 128 1.91 -7.15 -3.42
N TRP A 129 2.90 -6.82 -4.25
CA TRP A 129 4.09 -6.10 -3.84
C TRP A 129 3.81 -4.60 -3.72
N VAL A 130 4.25 -4.00 -2.60
CA VAL A 130 4.26 -2.54 -2.40
C VAL A 130 5.69 -2.00 -2.46
N GLY A 131 6.63 -2.64 -1.74
CA GLY A 131 8.03 -2.24 -1.77
C GLY A 131 8.91 -3.06 -0.82
N ASN A 132 10.22 -2.95 -1.02
CA ASN A 132 11.24 -3.47 -0.12
C ASN A 132 12.02 -2.31 0.50
N GLN A 133 12.62 -2.55 1.68
CA GLN A 133 13.26 -1.51 2.47
C GLN A 133 12.38 -0.24 2.52
N TYR A 134 11.09 -0.50 2.81
CA TYR A 134 10.06 0.53 2.72
C TYR A 134 10.27 1.58 3.80
N LYS A 135 10.66 2.78 3.37
CA LYS A 135 10.97 3.87 4.28
C LYS A 135 9.72 4.60 4.76
N ILE A 136 9.61 4.79 6.07
CA ILE A 136 8.65 5.70 6.71
C ILE A 136 9.44 6.69 7.56
N SER A 137 9.22 7.98 7.35
CA SER A 137 9.86 9.05 8.12
C SER A 137 8.82 9.66 9.07
N VAL A 138 9.11 9.64 10.37
CA VAL A 138 8.24 10.18 11.43
C VAL A 138 9.08 10.95 12.43
N ASP A 139 8.70 12.18 12.70
CA ASP A 139 9.37 13.08 13.68
C ASP A 139 10.88 13.15 13.48
N GLY A 140 11.33 13.20 12.21
CA GLY A 140 12.74 13.29 11.84
C GLY A 140 13.51 11.97 11.90
N ASN A 141 12.89 10.86 12.27
CA ASN A 141 13.48 9.54 12.26
C ASN A 141 13.01 8.71 11.06
N ASP A 142 13.93 7.96 10.47
CA ASP A 142 13.68 7.07 9.34
C ASP A 142 13.60 5.62 9.81
N TYR A 143 12.51 4.96 9.45
CA TYR A 143 12.26 3.54 9.73
C TYR A 143 12.18 2.77 8.42
N TYR A 144 12.71 1.55 8.39
CA TYR A 144 12.77 0.73 7.19
C TYR A 144 12.14 -0.62 7.46
N ILE A 145 11.11 -0.95 6.69
CA ILE A 145 10.43 -2.25 6.71
C ILE A 145 11.05 -3.11 5.62
N ASP A 146 11.49 -4.33 5.94
CA ASP A 146 12.15 -5.21 4.97
C ASP A 146 11.30 -5.39 3.71
N MET A 147 10.03 -5.79 3.87
CA MET A 147 9.08 -5.86 2.77
C MET A 147 7.69 -5.38 3.21
N LEU A 148 7.09 -4.51 2.41
CA LEU A 148 5.70 -4.11 2.55
C LEU A 148 4.89 -4.72 1.42
N LEU A 149 3.87 -5.49 1.77
CA LEU A 149 2.91 -6.10 0.85
C LEU A 149 1.52 -5.53 1.10
N TYR A 150 0.61 -5.80 0.18
CA TYR A 150 -0.81 -5.55 0.36
C TYR A 150 -1.60 -6.81 -0.02
N ASN A 151 -2.58 -7.18 0.77
CA ASN A 151 -3.47 -8.28 0.43
C ASN A 151 -4.83 -7.74 -0.01
N ILE A 152 -5.18 -7.95 -1.29
CA ILE A 152 -6.40 -7.42 -1.91
C ILE A 152 -7.66 -8.10 -1.41
N ILE A 153 -7.59 -9.37 -0.98
CA ILE A 153 -8.72 -10.15 -0.48
C ILE A 153 -9.10 -9.69 0.92
N TYR A 154 -8.09 -9.55 1.79
CA TYR A 154 -8.28 -9.11 3.18
C TYR A 154 -8.36 -7.60 3.31
N ASN A 155 -8.02 -6.85 2.24
CA ASN A 155 -8.00 -5.39 2.19
C ASN A 155 -7.13 -4.81 3.31
N CYS A 156 -5.89 -5.28 3.44
CA CYS A 156 -4.95 -4.82 4.47
C CYS A 156 -3.51 -4.78 3.96
N TYR A 157 -2.70 -3.94 4.58
CA TYR A 157 -1.25 -3.99 4.44
C TYR A 157 -0.68 -5.19 5.19
N VAL A 158 0.46 -5.69 4.73
CA VAL A 158 1.19 -6.78 5.37
C VAL A 158 2.66 -6.39 5.48
N VAL A 159 3.12 -6.22 6.70
CA VAL A 159 4.52 -5.98 7.04
C VAL A 159 5.22 -7.32 7.14
N VAL A 160 6.31 -7.51 6.40
CA VAL A 160 7.14 -8.71 6.47
C VAL A 160 8.52 -8.33 6.96
N GLU A 161 8.95 -8.99 8.02
CA GLU A 161 10.28 -8.85 8.63
C GLU A 161 11.06 -10.15 8.48
N LEU A 162 12.33 -10.06 8.08
CA LEU A 162 13.20 -11.19 7.81
C LEU A 162 14.30 -11.27 8.86
N LYS A 163 14.54 -12.46 9.41
CA LYS A 163 15.64 -12.69 10.35
C LYS A 163 16.42 -13.96 9.99
N LEU A 164 17.74 -13.83 9.86
CA LEU A 164 18.64 -14.98 9.62
C LEU A 164 18.87 -15.84 10.86
N ARG A 165 18.43 -15.38 12.00
CA ARG A 165 18.57 -16.03 13.30
C ARG A 165 17.26 -16.66 13.76
N ARG A 166 17.33 -17.35 14.90
CA ARG A 166 16.15 -17.81 15.63
C ARG A 166 15.27 -16.63 16.07
N LEU A 167 13.96 -16.84 16.03
CA LEU A 167 12.94 -15.90 16.53
C LEU A 167 13.21 -15.52 17.98
N LYS A 168 13.10 -14.23 18.29
CA LYS A 168 13.20 -13.69 19.64
C LYS A 168 11.91 -12.95 20.00
N LYS A 169 11.65 -12.83 21.32
CA LYS A 169 10.45 -12.10 21.83
C LYS A 169 10.47 -10.62 21.47
N GLU A 170 11.64 -10.02 21.33
CA GLU A 170 11.82 -8.61 20.96
C GLU A 170 11.40 -8.31 19.51
N ASP A 171 11.43 -9.31 18.62
CA ASP A 171 11.03 -9.17 17.22
C ASP A 171 9.53 -8.80 17.09
N LYS A 172 8.72 -9.23 18.08
CA LYS A 172 7.30 -8.86 18.17
C LYS A 172 7.12 -7.35 18.24
N ALA A 173 7.79 -6.69 19.17
CA ALA A 173 7.66 -5.25 19.37
C ALA A 173 8.10 -4.45 18.14
N GLN A 174 9.16 -4.89 17.43
CA GLN A 174 9.62 -4.27 16.20
C GLN A 174 8.54 -4.30 15.12
N VAL A 175 7.94 -5.47 14.88
CA VAL A 175 6.93 -5.60 13.80
C VAL A 175 5.63 -4.92 14.17
N GLU A 176 5.18 -5.03 15.43
CA GLU A 176 4.00 -4.30 15.92
C GLU A 176 4.16 -2.78 15.73
N PHE A 177 5.34 -2.24 16.05
CA PHE A 177 5.66 -0.83 15.81
C PHE A 177 5.57 -0.46 14.32
N TYR A 178 6.08 -1.29 13.41
CA TYR A 178 5.96 -1.06 11.97
C TYR A 178 4.50 -1.14 11.49
N MET A 179 3.72 -2.06 12.03
CA MET A 179 2.28 -2.16 11.74
C MET A 179 1.56 -0.88 12.16
N ASP A 180 1.85 -0.36 13.36
CA ASP A 180 1.27 0.88 13.86
C ASP A 180 1.68 2.10 13.02
N LEU A 181 2.93 2.15 12.53
CA LEU A 181 3.37 3.20 11.60
C LEU A 181 2.57 3.17 10.29
N ILE A 182 2.36 1.98 9.70
CA ILE A 182 1.55 1.83 8.50
C ILE A 182 0.10 2.23 8.77
N ASP A 183 -0.49 1.76 9.86
CA ASP A 183 -1.88 2.05 10.23
C ASP A 183 -2.11 3.55 10.47
N LYS A 184 -1.15 4.24 11.05
CA LYS A 184 -1.26 5.66 11.38
C LYS A 184 -0.97 6.60 10.20
N TYR A 185 0.04 6.29 9.39
CA TYR A 185 0.57 7.23 8.40
C TYR A 185 0.34 6.83 6.94
N ARG A 186 -0.03 5.58 6.67
CA ARG A 186 -0.17 5.06 5.30
C ARG A 186 -1.56 4.52 4.97
N LYS A 187 -2.25 3.96 5.95
CA LYS A 187 -3.52 3.28 5.75
C LYS A 187 -4.64 4.27 5.40
N GLU A 188 -5.41 3.97 4.36
CA GLU A 188 -6.64 4.69 4.04
C GLU A 188 -7.79 4.23 4.97
N PRO A 189 -8.83 5.06 5.20
CA PRO A 189 -9.89 4.76 6.19
C PRO A 189 -10.65 3.45 5.97
N ASN A 190 -10.77 3.00 4.71
CA ASN A 190 -11.49 1.79 4.34
C ASN A 190 -10.61 0.52 4.31
N VAL A 191 -9.32 0.66 4.63
CA VAL A 191 -8.37 -0.45 4.71
C VAL A 191 -8.37 -1.01 6.12
N LYS A 192 -8.37 -2.35 6.27
CA LYS A 192 -8.29 -3.02 7.57
C LYS A 192 -6.92 -2.83 8.22
N ASN A 193 -6.82 -3.15 9.49
CA ASN A 193 -5.57 -3.05 10.22
C ASN A 193 -4.48 -3.93 9.59
N THR A 194 -3.27 -3.42 9.62
CA THR A 194 -2.08 -4.07 9.09
C THR A 194 -1.80 -5.38 9.82
N ILE A 195 -1.31 -6.37 9.08
CA ILE A 195 -0.88 -7.67 9.59
C ILE A 195 0.64 -7.76 9.49
N GLY A 196 1.28 -8.43 10.46
CA GLY A 196 2.71 -8.68 10.48
C GLY A 196 3.02 -10.15 10.18
N ILE A 197 4.08 -10.40 9.43
CA ILE A 197 4.69 -11.71 9.22
C ILE A 197 6.17 -11.60 9.58
N ILE A 198 6.64 -12.47 10.47
CA ILE A 198 8.07 -12.57 10.79
C ILE A 198 8.57 -13.89 10.24
N ILE A 199 9.54 -13.84 9.33
CA ILE A 199 10.13 -15.03 8.71
C ILE A 199 11.54 -15.22 9.27
N THR A 200 11.76 -16.33 9.99
CA THR A 200 13.00 -16.62 10.70
C THR A 200 13.60 -17.94 10.24
N LYS A 201 14.90 -18.12 10.45
CA LYS A 201 15.55 -19.41 10.14
C LYS A 201 15.02 -20.54 11.01
N GLU A 202 14.81 -20.26 12.28
CA GLU A 202 14.36 -21.22 13.29
C GLU A 202 13.45 -20.53 14.30
N GLN A 203 12.57 -21.30 14.94
CA GLN A 203 11.74 -20.81 16.02
C GLN A 203 11.58 -21.86 17.13
N ASP A 204 11.59 -21.39 18.35
CA ASP A 204 11.18 -22.15 19.52
C ASP A 204 9.66 -22.12 19.64
N LYS A 205 9.02 -23.26 19.96
CA LYS A 205 7.55 -23.35 20.06
C LYS A 205 6.98 -22.35 21.08
N PHE A 206 7.66 -22.18 22.21
CA PHE A 206 7.20 -21.25 23.25
C PHE A 206 7.28 -19.80 22.77
N VAL A 207 8.41 -19.40 22.19
CA VAL A 207 8.61 -18.05 21.63
C VAL A 207 7.66 -17.79 20.48
N ALA A 208 7.47 -18.76 19.58
CA ALA A 208 6.53 -18.63 18.48
C ALA A 208 5.09 -18.42 18.96
N ASN A 209 4.64 -19.16 19.96
CA ASN A 209 3.32 -18.99 20.56
C ASN A 209 3.18 -17.63 21.29
N TYR A 210 4.23 -17.14 21.91
CA TYR A 210 4.23 -15.81 22.54
C TYR A 210 4.16 -14.69 21.52
N VAL A 211 4.87 -14.81 20.39
CA VAL A 211 4.89 -13.81 19.30
C VAL A 211 3.59 -13.82 18.54
N LYS A 212 3.02 -15.01 18.29
CA LYS A 212 1.79 -15.19 17.49
C LYS A 212 0.61 -14.44 18.11
N SER A 213 -0.12 -13.73 17.26
CA SER A 213 -1.40 -13.10 17.59
C SER A 213 -2.31 -13.14 16.36
N ASP A 214 -3.53 -12.63 16.48
CA ASP A 214 -4.46 -12.52 15.34
C ASP A 214 -3.92 -11.64 14.20
N LYS A 215 -2.95 -10.77 14.52
CA LYS A 215 -2.35 -9.83 13.57
C LYS A 215 -0.87 -10.12 13.26
N LEU A 216 -0.23 -11.02 13.99
CA LEU A 216 1.21 -11.29 13.86
C LEU A 216 1.49 -12.78 13.74
N ILE A 217 2.14 -13.17 12.65
CA ILE A 217 2.33 -14.56 12.24
C ILE A 217 3.82 -14.86 12.12
N PRO A 218 4.38 -15.67 13.04
CA PRO A 218 5.74 -16.17 12.90
C PRO A 218 5.80 -17.36 11.95
N LEU A 219 6.71 -17.31 10.98
CA LEU A 219 7.01 -18.37 10.02
C LEU A 219 8.49 -18.72 10.05
N THR A 220 8.83 -19.91 9.58
CA THR A 220 10.22 -20.31 9.32
C THR A 220 10.49 -20.37 7.82
N TYR A 221 11.76 -20.36 7.43
CA TYR A 221 12.18 -20.64 6.06
C TYR A 221 13.21 -21.74 6.00
N GLU A 222 13.23 -22.44 4.86
CA GLU A 222 14.28 -23.41 4.49
C GLU A 222 14.91 -23.02 3.15
N ILE A 223 16.20 -23.23 3.03
CA ILE A 223 16.97 -23.02 1.79
C ILE A 223 17.08 -24.33 1.05
N LYS A 224 16.72 -24.35 -0.23
CA LYS A 224 16.88 -25.48 -1.14
C LYS A 224 17.68 -25.08 -2.37
#